data_ff3b399849fcef74709e63d2ea08840c
#
_entry.id   ff3b399849fcef74709e63d2ea08840c
#
_cell.length_a   1.000
_cell.length_b   1.000
_cell.length_c   1.000
_cell.angle_alpha   90.00
_cell.angle_beta   90.00
_cell.angle_gamma   90.00
#
_symmetry.space_group_name_H-M   'P 1'
#
loop_
_entity.id
_entity.type
_entity.pdbx_description
1 polymer ?
#
loop_
_entity_poly.entity_id
_entity_poly.type
_entity_poly.pdbx_seq_one_letter_code
_entity_poly.pdbx_strand_id
1 'polypeptide(L)'
;MKSWPELFLALRFLRPHRSFLSVITVLSWLGVVAGVLVLIVVQCVMRGFEEELTRKVIGFQSHLTIAGQGPLSDPEQLLQSIRSEPEVIGVSPAVLGPVLAETRGRISTPRIKGWDGATAESVVPLKECLIEGVWSPGPDQLVVGSEWAQANRAQIGTEVNLLGPQQFRDLVGKTNTPGVPKKIPLPRTFRVAGIFKTGMYDYDSDYLLTDLPTAQDVYALTNSVHGVAIRLQNSTQAAEVAEKLRAKLPTLRVLTWMDHNQRLFAAVAVERRVMSFLLFFVMAVAALGLSGTLITVTVQRARVIGTLAAI
;
A
#
# COMPACT_ATOMS: atom_id res chain seq x y z
N MET A 1 -10.99 51.55 -26.26
CA MET A 1 -11.90 50.89 -27.23
C MET A 1 -11.21 50.62 -28.56
N LYS A 2 -10.09 49.86 -28.60
CA LYS A 2 -9.28 49.67 -29.85
C LYS A 2 -9.09 48.21 -30.27
N SER A 3 -9.73 47.24 -29.64
CA SER A 3 -9.45 45.78 -29.86
C SER A 3 -10.44 45.05 -30.79
N TRP A 4 -11.54 45.67 -31.18
CA TRP A 4 -12.59 44.99 -31.97
C TRP A 4 -12.21 44.76 -33.44
N PRO A 5 -11.53 45.70 -34.17
CA PRO A 5 -11.15 45.42 -35.54
C PRO A 5 -10.05 44.38 -35.69
N GLU A 6 -9.15 44.28 -34.69
CA GLU A 6 -8.08 43.28 -34.70
C GLU A 6 -8.62 41.87 -34.46
N LEU A 7 -9.59 41.73 -33.53
CA LEU A 7 -10.25 40.45 -33.23
C LEU A 7 -11.16 40.01 -34.40
N PHE A 8 -11.84 40.95 -35.04
CA PHE A 8 -12.64 40.68 -36.24
C PHE A 8 -11.79 40.23 -37.42
N LEU A 9 -10.65 40.89 -37.66
CA LEU A 9 -9.68 40.50 -38.67
C LEU A 9 -9.08 39.10 -38.36
N ALA A 10 -8.71 38.84 -37.12
CA ALA A 10 -8.19 37.55 -36.69
C ALA A 10 -9.21 36.41 -36.93
N LEU A 11 -10.47 36.62 -36.55
CA LEU A 11 -11.56 35.64 -36.80
C LEU A 11 -11.86 35.46 -38.29
N ARG A 12 -11.78 36.51 -39.10
CA ARG A 12 -11.98 36.42 -40.53
C ARG A 12 -10.84 35.71 -41.25
N PHE A 13 -9.60 35.85 -40.77
CA PHE A 13 -8.45 35.11 -41.28
C PHE A 13 -8.42 33.66 -40.85
N LEU A 14 -9.08 33.29 -39.76
CA LEU A 14 -9.29 31.93 -39.30
C LEU A 14 -10.40 31.17 -40.06
N ARG A 15 -11.24 31.89 -40.85
CA ARG A 15 -12.24 31.22 -41.70
C ARG A 15 -11.54 30.38 -42.78
N PRO A 16 -11.84 29.08 -42.85
CA PRO A 16 -11.23 28.17 -43.81
C PRO A 16 -11.68 28.52 -45.24
N HIS A 17 -10.84 29.22 -46.01
CA HIS A 17 -10.95 29.17 -47.45
C HIS A 17 -10.36 27.85 -47.93
N ARG A 18 -11.03 27.18 -48.87
CA ARG A 18 -10.74 25.86 -49.47
C ARG A 18 -9.26 25.71 -49.90
N SER A 19 -8.36 25.58 -48.93
CA SER A 19 -6.91 25.46 -49.18
C SER A 19 -6.38 24.31 -48.29
N PHE A 20 -5.44 23.56 -48.79
CA PHE A 20 -4.66 22.49 -48.16
C PHE A 20 -4.16 22.85 -46.73
N LEU A 21 -4.01 24.14 -46.47
CA LEU A 21 -3.67 24.73 -45.15
C LEU A 21 -4.68 24.43 -44.05
N SER A 22 -5.96 24.31 -44.36
CA SER A 22 -7.00 23.99 -43.39
C SER A 22 -6.85 22.59 -42.85
N VAL A 23 -6.41 21.63 -43.65
CA VAL A 23 -6.23 20.22 -43.24
C VAL A 23 -5.03 20.08 -42.30
N ILE A 24 -3.91 20.74 -42.59
CA ILE A 24 -2.69 20.72 -41.77
C ILE A 24 -2.99 21.34 -40.40
N THR A 25 -3.67 22.48 -40.36
CA THR A 25 -4.04 23.16 -39.11
C THR A 25 -4.98 22.31 -38.26
N VAL A 26 -5.99 21.70 -38.86
CA VAL A 26 -6.92 20.82 -38.17
C VAL A 26 -6.19 19.58 -37.63
N LEU A 27 -5.31 18.96 -38.41
CA LEU A 27 -4.54 17.79 -38.00
C LEU A 27 -3.60 18.12 -36.82
N SER A 28 -2.92 19.29 -36.89
CA SER A 28 -2.07 19.76 -35.78
C SER A 28 -2.86 20.01 -34.51
N TRP A 29 -4.04 20.63 -34.63
CA TRP A 29 -4.92 20.87 -33.47
C TRP A 29 -5.43 19.57 -32.87
N LEU A 30 -5.84 18.61 -33.71
CA LEU A 30 -6.22 17.28 -33.32
C LEU A 30 -5.08 16.54 -32.59
N GLY A 31 -3.85 16.66 -33.05
CA GLY A 31 -2.67 16.08 -32.43
C GLY A 31 -2.43 16.62 -31.02
N VAL A 32 -2.55 17.93 -30.82
CA VAL A 32 -2.41 18.56 -29.50
C VAL A 32 -3.55 18.14 -28.55
N VAL A 33 -4.79 18.19 -29.04
CA VAL A 33 -5.95 17.77 -28.26
C VAL A 33 -5.83 16.31 -27.84
N ALA A 34 -5.44 15.42 -28.77
CA ALA A 34 -5.23 14.00 -28.47
C ALA A 34 -4.10 13.81 -27.44
N GLY A 35 -2.97 14.53 -27.58
CA GLY A 35 -1.87 14.48 -26.62
C GLY A 35 -2.26 14.92 -25.22
N VAL A 36 -2.98 16.03 -25.08
CA VAL A 36 -3.47 16.52 -23.79
C VAL A 36 -4.52 15.57 -23.20
N LEU A 37 -5.42 15.03 -24.02
CA LEU A 37 -6.42 14.08 -23.57
C LEU A 37 -5.79 12.81 -23.01
N VAL A 38 -4.82 12.22 -23.72
CA VAL A 38 -4.07 11.05 -23.25
C VAL A 38 -3.37 11.37 -21.93
N LEU A 39 -2.76 12.55 -21.81
CA LEU A 39 -2.09 13.00 -20.59
C LEU A 39 -3.05 13.05 -19.40
N ILE A 40 -4.23 13.66 -19.57
CA ILE A 40 -5.24 13.75 -18.51
C ILE A 40 -5.73 12.35 -18.12
N VAL A 41 -6.04 11.49 -19.09
CA VAL A 41 -6.52 10.13 -18.81
C VAL A 41 -5.49 9.33 -18.02
N VAL A 42 -4.22 9.35 -18.47
CA VAL A 42 -3.14 8.62 -17.76
C VAL A 42 -2.96 9.15 -16.34
N GLN A 43 -2.97 10.46 -16.13
CA GLN A 43 -2.87 11.06 -14.80
C GLN A 43 -4.05 10.68 -13.89
N CYS A 44 -5.27 10.67 -14.41
CA CYS A 44 -6.46 10.28 -13.65
C CYS A 44 -6.42 8.80 -13.24
N VAL A 45 -6.06 7.92 -14.18
CA VAL A 45 -5.90 6.48 -13.91
C VAL A 45 -4.85 6.24 -12.84
N MET A 46 -3.69 6.93 -12.96
CA MET A 46 -2.58 6.78 -12.02
C MET A 46 -2.94 7.23 -10.61
N ARG A 47 -3.60 8.38 -10.48
CA ARG A 47 -4.09 8.85 -9.17
C ARG A 47 -5.09 7.88 -8.56
N GLY A 48 -6.07 7.41 -9.35
CA GLY A 48 -7.05 6.43 -8.87
C GLY A 48 -6.39 5.13 -8.40
N PHE A 49 -5.36 4.66 -9.10
CA PHE A 49 -4.59 3.48 -8.71
C PHE A 49 -3.82 3.70 -7.40
N GLU A 50 -3.11 4.83 -7.25
CA GLU A 50 -2.39 5.17 -6.02
C GLU A 50 -3.34 5.29 -4.81
N GLU A 51 -4.50 5.91 -4.98
CA GLU A 51 -5.51 6.05 -3.93
C GLU A 51 -6.09 4.68 -3.53
N GLU A 52 -6.38 3.82 -4.50
CA GLU A 52 -6.91 2.48 -4.25
C GLU A 52 -5.88 1.58 -3.55
N LEU A 53 -4.60 1.61 -3.99
CA LEU A 53 -3.52 0.90 -3.32
C LEU A 53 -3.38 1.37 -1.86
N THR A 54 -3.33 2.69 -1.65
CA THR A 54 -3.21 3.28 -0.32
C THR A 54 -4.36 2.84 0.57
N ARG A 55 -5.60 2.90 0.08
CA ARG A 55 -6.79 2.48 0.81
C ARG A 55 -6.75 1.01 1.23
N LYS A 56 -6.34 0.11 0.32
CA LYS A 56 -6.21 -1.32 0.61
C LYS A 56 -5.11 -1.61 1.64
N VAL A 57 -3.94 -0.97 1.50
CA VAL A 57 -2.85 -1.13 2.46
C VAL A 57 -3.27 -0.67 3.86
N ILE A 58 -3.84 0.54 3.97
CA ILE A 58 -4.30 1.11 5.24
C ILE A 58 -5.48 0.31 5.83
N GLY A 59 -6.30 -0.33 4.99
CA GLY A 59 -7.44 -1.14 5.43
C GLY A 59 -7.05 -2.36 6.28
N PHE A 60 -5.85 -2.91 6.07
CA PHE A 60 -5.36 -4.11 6.80
C PHE A 60 -4.23 -3.81 7.78
N GLN A 61 -3.52 -2.70 7.61
CA GLN A 61 -2.38 -2.33 8.47
C GLN A 61 -2.72 -1.16 9.39
N SER A 62 -2.08 -1.17 10.57
CA SER A 62 -2.04 0.01 11.43
C SER A 62 -1.29 1.15 10.73
N HIS A 63 -1.66 2.39 11.03
CA HIS A 63 -1.01 3.57 10.46
C HIS A 63 0.44 3.71 10.94
N LEU A 64 0.68 3.33 12.22
CA LEU A 64 2.01 3.26 12.81
C LEU A 64 2.18 1.94 13.57
N THR A 65 3.40 1.48 13.66
CA THR A 65 3.79 0.35 14.50
C THR A 65 5.01 0.74 15.32
N ILE A 66 4.94 0.60 16.63
CA ILE A 66 6.08 0.75 17.52
C ILE A 66 6.61 -0.63 17.85
N ALA A 67 7.89 -0.86 17.64
CA ALA A 67 8.58 -2.12 17.94
C ALA A 67 9.88 -1.87 18.70
N GLY A 68 10.22 -2.76 19.62
CA GLY A 68 11.53 -2.75 20.29
C GLY A 68 12.61 -3.45 19.48
N GLN A 69 13.85 -3.46 19.98
CA GLN A 69 14.91 -4.34 19.48
C GLN A 69 14.67 -5.81 19.88
N GLY A 70 13.77 -6.04 20.83
CA GLY A 70 13.28 -7.32 21.32
C GLY A 70 11.84 -7.19 21.79
N PRO A 71 11.29 -8.25 22.44
CA PRO A 71 9.94 -8.20 23.00
C PRO A 71 9.79 -7.05 23.99
N LEU A 72 8.67 -6.34 23.92
CA LEU A 72 8.30 -5.27 24.84
C LEU A 72 7.60 -5.88 26.05
N SER A 73 8.25 -5.80 27.21
CA SER A 73 7.67 -6.20 28.49
C SER A 73 6.74 -5.09 29.00
N ASP A 74 5.63 -5.47 29.60
CA ASP A 74 4.64 -4.54 30.19
C ASP A 74 4.22 -3.40 29.26
N PRO A 75 3.56 -3.71 28.12
CA PRO A 75 3.21 -2.68 27.14
C PRO A 75 2.20 -1.65 27.65
N GLU A 76 1.58 -1.86 28.83
CA GLU A 76 0.46 -1.07 29.33
C GLU A 76 0.82 0.42 29.54
N GLN A 77 1.97 0.71 30.10
CA GLN A 77 2.45 2.10 30.28
C GLN A 77 2.68 2.78 28.93
N LEU A 78 3.26 2.05 27.98
CA LEU A 78 3.47 2.54 26.62
C LEU A 78 2.12 2.79 25.92
N LEU A 79 1.17 1.86 26.04
CA LEU A 79 -0.17 2.01 25.49
C LEU A 79 -0.88 3.26 26.02
N GLN A 80 -0.81 3.51 27.33
CA GLN A 80 -1.40 4.70 27.95
C GLN A 80 -0.75 5.99 27.47
N SER A 81 0.59 6.02 27.35
CA SER A 81 1.31 7.21 26.88
C SER A 81 0.95 7.54 25.42
N ILE A 82 0.76 6.53 24.56
CA ILE A 82 0.39 6.72 23.17
C ILE A 82 -1.08 7.12 23.03
N ARG A 83 -1.98 6.57 23.86
CA ARG A 83 -3.41 6.94 23.86
C ARG A 83 -3.65 8.41 24.22
N SER A 84 -2.71 9.04 24.93
CA SER A 84 -2.80 10.47 25.28
C SER A 84 -2.46 11.43 24.12
N GLU A 85 -1.95 10.93 22.99
CA GLU A 85 -1.68 11.76 21.81
C GLU A 85 -2.99 12.09 21.06
N PRO A 86 -3.23 13.37 20.75
CA PRO A 86 -4.52 13.81 20.21
C PRO A 86 -4.82 13.27 18.81
N GLU A 87 -3.78 12.90 18.04
CA GLU A 87 -3.93 12.35 16.69
C GLU A 87 -4.26 10.84 16.69
N VAL A 88 -4.18 10.16 17.86
CA VAL A 88 -4.36 8.72 18.00
C VAL A 88 -5.81 8.36 18.33
N ILE A 89 -6.42 7.51 17.52
CA ILE A 89 -7.80 7.03 17.73
C ILE A 89 -7.89 5.57 18.17
N GLY A 90 -6.83 4.80 17.97
CA GLY A 90 -6.78 3.39 18.37
C GLY A 90 -5.36 2.92 18.63
N VAL A 91 -5.21 2.11 19.68
CA VAL A 91 -3.92 1.50 20.07
C VAL A 91 -4.17 0.07 20.51
N SER A 92 -3.41 -0.87 19.97
CA SER A 92 -3.51 -2.29 20.32
C SER A 92 -2.13 -2.94 20.41
N PRO A 93 -1.87 -3.77 21.44
CA PRO A 93 -0.67 -4.59 21.48
C PRO A 93 -0.76 -5.67 20.40
N ALA A 94 0.38 -6.04 19.83
CA ALA A 94 0.44 -7.03 18.75
C ALA A 94 1.67 -7.93 18.87
N VAL A 95 1.46 -9.20 18.57
CA VAL A 95 2.51 -10.17 18.30
C VAL A 95 2.47 -10.49 16.82
N LEU A 96 3.56 -10.30 16.12
CA LEU A 96 3.68 -10.54 14.68
C LEU A 96 4.99 -11.22 14.37
N GLY A 97 4.94 -12.30 13.62
CA GLY A 97 6.17 -12.91 13.13
C GLY A 97 5.93 -14.20 12.34
N PRO A 98 6.98 -14.77 11.72
CA PRO A 98 6.87 -15.98 10.94
C PRO A 98 6.67 -17.21 11.83
N VAL A 99 5.89 -18.15 11.34
CA VAL A 99 5.71 -19.49 11.94
C VAL A 99 5.82 -20.54 10.84
N LEU A 100 6.16 -21.76 11.24
CA LEU A 100 6.03 -22.89 10.33
C LEU A 100 4.64 -23.49 10.54
N ALA A 101 3.86 -23.54 9.46
CA ALA A 101 2.53 -24.14 9.45
C ALA A 101 2.52 -25.42 8.62
N GLU A 102 2.01 -26.50 9.19
CA GLU A 102 1.77 -27.75 8.49
C GLU A 102 0.26 -28.02 8.46
N THR A 103 -0.26 -28.27 7.27
CA THR A 103 -1.68 -28.54 7.03
C THR A 103 -1.82 -29.61 5.97
N ARG A 104 -2.43 -30.74 6.31
CA ARG A 104 -2.66 -31.86 5.38
C ARG A 104 -1.38 -32.29 4.63
N GLY A 105 -0.23 -32.32 5.33
CA GLY A 105 1.06 -32.68 4.76
C GLY A 105 1.73 -31.59 3.91
N ARG A 106 1.15 -30.38 3.84
CA ARG A 106 1.77 -29.22 3.21
C ARG A 106 2.42 -28.32 4.24
N ILE A 107 3.62 -27.89 3.95
CA ILE A 107 4.38 -26.98 4.81
C ILE A 107 4.43 -25.60 4.18
N SER A 108 4.14 -24.59 4.98
CA SER A 108 4.22 -23.16 4.60
C SER A 108 4.81 -22.35 5.74
N THR A 109 5.25 -21.12 5.45
CA THR A 109 5.83 -20.21 6.45
C THR A 109 5.09 -18.88 6.51
N PRO A 110 3.79 -18.91 6.88
CA PRO A 110 3.02 -17.68 7.03
C PRO A 110 3.45 -16.91 8.27
N ARG A 111 2.96 -15.67 8.38
CA ARG A 111 3.08 -14.86 9.60
C ARG A 111 1.84 -15.02 10.45
N ILE A 112 2.05 -15.34 11.70
CA ILE A 112 0.96 -15.26 12.68
C ILE A 112 0.90 -13.83 13.23
N LYS A 113 -0.32 -13.30 13.37
CA LYS A 113 -0.60 -11.99 13.94
C LYS A 113 -1.60 -12.17 15.07
N GLY A 114 -1.11 -11.98 16.29
CA GLY A 114 -1.93 -12.02 17.51
C GLY A 114 -2.44 -10.61 17.83
N TRP A 115 -3.75 -10.52 18.10
CA TRP A 115 -4.44 -9.29 18.41
C TRP A 115 -5.19 -9.38 19.74
N ASP A 116 -5.23 -8.30 20.48
CA ASP A 116 -6.13 -8.17 21.59
C ASP A 116 -7.57 -7.92 21.09
N GLY A 117 -8.46 -8.84 21.35
CA GLY A 117 -9.85 -8.81 20.86
C GLY A 117 -10.64 -7.55 21.27
N ALA A 118 -10.25 -6.90 22.37
CA ALA A 118 -10.91 -5.68 22.87
C ALA A 118 -10.48 -4.42 22.08
N THR A 119 -9.21 -4.35 21.66
CA THR A 119 -8.62 -3.13 21.07
C THR A 119 -8.30 -3.25 19.59
N ALA A 120 -8.24 -4.46 19.06
CA ALA A 120 -7.85 -4.72 17.66
C ALA A 120 -8.71 -3.98 16.65
N GLU A 121 -10.02 -3.95 16.85
CA GLU A 121 -10.96 -3.30 15.93
C GLU A 121 -10.82 -1.78 15.90
N SER A 122 -10.36 -1.18 16.99
CA SER A 122 -10.07 0.25 17.02
C SER A 122 -8.88 0.63 16.12
N VAL A 123 -8.00 -0.35 15.82
CA VAL A 123 -6.80 -0.13 15.01
C VAL A 123 -7.01 -0.55 13.56
N VAL A 124 -7.64 -1.71 13.30
CA VAL A 124 -7.86 -2.23 11.95
C VAL A 124 -9.28 -2.80 11.86
N PRO A 125 -10.12 -2.36 10.90
CA PRO A 125 -11.50 -2.83 10.74
C PRO A 125 -11.53 -4.21 10.04
N LEU A 126 -10.99 -5.21 10.72
CA LEU A 126 -10.77 -6.54 10.14
C LEU A 126 -12.06 -7.35 9.96
N LYS A 127 -13.12 -7.05 10.72
CA LYS A 127 -14.43 -7.71 10.57
C LYS A 127 -15.02 -7.56 9.17
N GLU A 128 -14.75 -6.42 8.54
CA GLU A 128 -15.23 -6.15 7.19
C GLU A 128 -14.57 -7.03 6.12
N CYS A 129 -13.40 -7.60 6.45
CA CYS A 129 -12.66 -8.49 5.55
C CYS A 129 -13.06 -9.96 5.69
N LEU A 130 -13.87 -10.35 6.68
CA LEU A 130 -14.28 -11.73 6.90
C LEU A 130 -15.27 -12.17 5.81
N ILE A 131 -14.94 -13.28 5.12
CA ILE A 131 -15.83 -13.87 4.11
C ILE A 131 -16.58 -15.09 4.64
N GLU A 132 -15.99 -15.84 5.57
CA GLU A 132 -16.58 -17.06 6.09
C GLU A 132 -16.13 -17.32 7.54
N GLY A 133 -17.02 -17.84 8.38
CA GLY A 133 -16.72 -18.24 9.75
C GLY A 133 -16.87 -17.15 10.79
N VAL A 134 -16.02 -17.17 11.83
CA VAL A 134 -16.10 -16.30 13.01
C VAL A 134 -14.86 -15.41 13.05
N TRP A 135 -15.06 -14.12 13.32
CA TRP A 135 -13.98 -13.14 13.40
C TRP A 135 -13.14 -13.25 14.70
N SER A 136 -13.76 -13.54 15.82
CA SER A 136 -13.06 -13.60 17.11
C SER A 136 -12.61 -15.05 17.37
N PRO A 137 -11.39 -15.43 16.98
CA PRO A 137 -10.89 -16.75 17.27
C PRO A 137 -10.73 -16.90 18.77
N GLY A 138 -11.23 -18.02 19.30
CA GLY A 138 -10.94 -18.45 20.66
C GLY A 138 -9.53 -19.05 20.77
N PRO A 139 -9.19 -19.59 21.95
CA PRO A 139 -7.92 -20.30 22.13
C PRO A 139 -7.75 -21.40 21.08
N ASP A 140 -6.54 -21.51 20.51
CA ASP A 140 -6.20 -22.51 19.49
C ASP A 140 -7.04 -22.44 18.20
N GLN A 141 -7.56 -21.25 17.90
CA GLN A 141 -8.28 -20.99 16.65
C GLN A 141 -7.53 -19.98 15.79
N LEU A 142 -7.69 -20.11 14.46
CA LEU A 142 -7.07 -19.24 13.47
C LEU A 142 -8.13 -18.67 12.52
N VAL A 143 -7.98 -17.41 12.17
CA VAL A 143 -8.60 -16.84 10.98
C VAL A 143 -7.51 -16.70 9.92
N VAL A 144 -7.72 -17.32 8.76
CA VAL A 144 -6.69 -17.46 7.72
C VAL A 144 -7.04 -16.65 6.49
N GLY A 145 -6.05 -16.18 5.75
CA GLY A 145 -6.28 -15.49 4.50
C GLY A 145 -6.81 -16.43 3.39
N SER A 146 -7.63 -15.89 2.49
CA SER A 146 -8.31 -16.67 1.44
C SER A 146 -7.34 -17.38 0.49
N GLU A 147 -6.24 -16.71 0.11
CA GLU A 147 -5.22 -17.28 -0.77
C GLU A 147 -4.42 -18.38 -0.05
N TRP A 148 -4.11 -18.17 1.24
CA TRP A 148 -3.46 -19.19 2.06
C TRP A 148 -4.34 -20.43 2.22
N ALA A 149 -5.64 -20.22 2.48
CA ALA A 149 -6.62 -21.29 2.61
C ALA A 149 -6.71 -22.12 1.32
N GLN A 150 -6.78 -21.45 0.17
CA GLN A 150 -6.81 -22.11 -1.14
C GLN A 150 -5.53 -22.89 -1.41
N ALA A 151 -4.36 -22.29 -1.20
CA ALA A 151 -3.07 -22.93 -1.44
C ALA A 151 -2.86 -24.19 -0.58
N ASN A 152 -3.32 -24.16 0.68
CA ASN A 152 -3.18 -25.27 1.63
C ASN A 152 -4.41 -26.19 1.70
N ARG A 153 -5.44 -25.96 0.87
CA ARG A 153 -6.71 -26.68 0.86
C ARG A 153 -7.38 -26.71 2.25
N ALA A 154 -7.24 -25.59 2.96
CA ALA A 154 -7.84 -25.42 4.29
C ALA A 154 -9.27 -24.89 4.17
N GLN A 155 -10.14 -25.38 5.02
CA GLN A 155 -11.54 -24.97 5.17
C GLN A 155 -11.82 -24.72 6.64
N ILE A 156 -12.96 -24.15 6.98
CA ILE A 156 -13.39 -24.02 8.38
C ILE A 156 -13.36 -25.40 9.05
N GLY A 157 -12.78 -25.48 10.25
CA GLY A 157 -12.56 -26.71 10.99
C GLY A 157 -11.32 -27.51 10.62
N THR A 158 -10.56 -27.12 9.58
CA THR A 158 -9.30 -27.77 9.22
C THR A 158 -8.27 -27.57 10.34
N GLU A 159 -7.53 -28.62 10.67
CA GLU A 159 -6.45 -28.59 11.64
C GLU A 159 -5.16 -28.09 10.98
N VAL A 160 -4.48 -27.21 11.70
CA VAL A 160 -3.22 -26.58 11.31
C VAL A 160 -2.22 -26.75 12.46
N ASN A 161 -1.12 -27.39 12.19
CA ASN A 161 -0.03 -27.56 13.15
C ASN A 161 0.95 -26.41 13.03
N LEU A 162 1.16 -25.64 14.10
CA LEU A 162 2.08 -24.52 14.12
C LEU A 162 3.31 -24.84 14.98
N LEU A 163 4.47 -24.42 14.46
CA LEU A 163 5.72 -24.36 15.20
C LEU A 163 6.24 -22.94 15.24
N GLY A 164 6.43 -22.41 16.45
CA GLY A 164 7.04 -21.11 16.67
C GLY A 164 8.55 -21.14 16.47
N PRO A 165 9.20 -19.97 16.33
CA PRO A 165 10.64 -19.87 16.07
C PRO A 165 11.52 -20.50 17.16
N GLN A 166 11.07 -20.52 18.41
CA GLN A 166 11.83 -21.18 19.50
C GLN A 166 11.81 -22.70 19.38
N GLN A 167 10.62 -23.26 19.12
CA GLN A 167 10.45 -24.69 18.90
C GLN A 167 11.28 -25.18 17.70
N PHE A 168 11.32 -24.35 16.62
CA PHE A 168 12.13 -24.63 15.46
C PHE A 168 13.63 -24.61 15.77
N ARG A 169 14.11 -23.62 16.53
CA ARG A 169 15.52 -23.57 16.99
C ARG A 169 15.89 -24.78 17.86
N ASP A 170 15.00 -25.20 18.70
CA ASP A 170 15.20 -26.41 19.54
C ASP A 170 15.29 -27.69 18.71
N LEU A 171 14.57 -27.77 17.60
CA LEU A 171 14.68 -28.87 16.65
C LEU A 171 16.04 -28.88 15.93
N VAL A 172 16.49 -27.74 15.47
CA VAL A 172 17.74 -27.60 14.70
C VAL A 172 18.97 -27.62 15.60
N GLY A 173 18.93 -26.91 16.75
CA GLY A 173 20.08 -26.74 17.65
C GLY A 173 20.48 -27.97 18.46
N LYS A 174 19.57 -28.91 18.72
CA LYS A 174 19.82 -30.13 19.52
C LYS A 174 20.23 -31.34 18.67
N THR A 175 20.52 -31.17 17.39
CA THR A 175 20.80 -32.25 16.48
C THR A 175 22.21 -32.89 16.66
N ASN A 176 23.12 -32.29 17.44
CA ASN A 176 24.52 -32.69 17.48
C ASN A 176 25.12 -33.13 18.83
N THR A 177 24.27 -33.36 19.85
CA THR A 177 24.81 -33.87 21.14
C THR A 177 24.51 -35.36 21.28
N PRO A 178 25.52 -36.26 21.16
CA PRO A 178 25.32 -37.70 21.35
C PRO A 178 24.86 -37.98 22.80
N GLY A 179 23.79 -38.74 22.95
CA GLY A 179 23.35 -39.23 24.28
C GLY A 179 22.25 -38.43 25.01
N VAL A 180 21.79 -37.30 24.47
CA VAL A 180 20.66 -36.58 25.05
C VAL A 180 19.35 -37.00 24.36
N PRO A 181 18.33 -37.50 25.10
CA PRO A 181 17.04 -37.85 24.49
C PRO A 181 16.46 -36.61 23.80
N LYS A 182 16.19 -36.74 22.51
CA LYS A 182 15.66 -35.69 21.64
C LYS A 182 14.21 -35.41 22.07
N LYS A 183 14.00 -34.38 22.89
CA LYS A 183 12.66 -33.89 23.17
C LYS A 183 12.21 -33.14 21.92
N ILE A 184 11.54 -33.83 21.01
CA ILE A 184 10.93 -33.23 19.83
C ILE A 184 9.81 -32.31 20.32
N PRO A 185 9.88 -30.99 20.15
CA PRO A 185 8.79 -30.14 20.51
C PRO A 185 7.58 -30.51 19.65
N LEU A 186 6.50 -30.87 20.32
CA LEU A 186 5.25 -31.16 19.62
C LEU A 186 4.68 -29.86 19.04
N PRO A 187 4.28 -29.85 17.76
CA PRO A 187 3.59 -28.71 17.19
C PRO A 187 2.27 -28.50 17.93
N ARG A 188 1.87 -27.24 18.10
CA ARG A 188 0.55 -26.90 18.64
C ARG A 188 -0.47 -26.97 17.52
N THR A 189 -1.56 -27.68 17.73
CA THR A 189 -2.63 -27.86 16.75
C THR A 189 -3.69 -26.77 16.93
N PHE A 190 -4.01 -26.12 15.85
CA PHE A 190 -5.02 -25.07 15.74
C PHE A 190 -6.14 -25.50 14.82
N ARG A 191 -7.32 -24.87 14.95
CA ARG A 191 -8.43 -25.04 14.03
C ARG A 191 -8.76 -23.75 13.30
N VAL A 192 -8.99 -23.84 11.99
CA VAL A 192 -9.47 -22.71 11.19
C VAL A 192 -10.90 -22.37 11.60
N ALA A 193 -11.10 -21.18 12.17
CA ALA A 193 -12.40 -20.67 12.63
C ALA A 193 -13.03 -19.70 11.61
N GLY A 194 -12.21 -19.08 10.73
CA GLY A 194 -12.69 -18.16 9.74
C GLY A 194 -11.70 -17.95 8.60
N ILE A 195 -12.21 -17.38 7.51
CA ILE A 195 -11.41 -17.03 6.32
C ILE A 195 -11.67 -15.56 6.02
N PHE A 196 -10.58 -14.78 5.87
CA PHE A 196 -10.65 -13.36 5.52
C PHE A 196 -10.09 -13.09 4.12
N LYS A 197 -10.50 -11.98 3.52
CA LYS A 197 -10.01 -11.49 2.23
C LYS A 197 -9.88 -9.97 2.26
N THR A 198 -8.67 -9.49 2.09
CA THR A 198 -8.37 -8.04 2.02
C THR A 198 -8.38 -7.53 0.58
N GLY A 199 -8.28 -8.44 -0.39
CA GLY A 199 -8.09 -8.13 -1.80
C GLY A 199 -6.65 -7.75 -2.16
N MET A 200 -5.70 -7.98 -1.24
CA MET A 200 -4.26 -7.90 -1.50
C MET A 200 -3.65 -9.29 -1.32
N TYR A 201 -3.10 -9.82 -2.40
CA TYR A 201 -2.54 -11.17 -2.43
C TYR A 201 -1.53 -11.43 -1.30
N ASP A 202 -0.62 -10.50 -1.04
CA ASP A 202 0.42 -10.63 -0.03
C ASP A 202 -0.15 -10.82 1.39
N TYR A 203 -1.26 -10.14 1.71
CA TYR A 203 -1.92 -10.32 3.01
C TYR A 203 -2.75 -11.59 3.06
N ASP A 204 -3.49 -11.86 1.98
CA ASP A 204 -4.39 -13.01 1.90
C ASP A 204 -3.62 -14.34 1.81
N SER A 205 -2.34 -14.32 1.39
CA SER A 205 -1.47 -15.50 1.27
C SER A 205 -0.51 -15.73 2.45
N ASP A 206 -0.21 -14.67 3.23
CA ASP A 206 0.90 -14.72 4.20
C ASP A 206 0.45 -14.59 5.67
N TYR A 207 -0.81 -14.20 5.95
CA TYR A 207 -1.22 -13.94 7.32
C TYR A 207 -2.20 -14.97 7.89
N LEU A 208 -1.90 -15.38 9.13
CA LEU A 208 -2.79 -16.12 10.02
C LEU A 208 -3.08 -15.23 11.23
N LEU A 209 -4.35 -15.05 11.58
CA LEU A 209 -4.77 -14.21 12.69
C LEU A 209 -5.25 -15.10 13.85
N THR A 210 -4.89 -14.72 15.07
CA THR A 210 -5.30 -15.39 16.30
C THR A 210 -5.44 -14.39 17.44
N ASP A 211 -5.92 -14.81 18.60
CA ASP A 211 -5.93 -14.00 19.80
C ASP A 211 -4.52 -13.75 20.35
N LEU A 212 -4.34 -12.65 21.06
CA LEU A 212 -3.04 -12.21 21.57
C LEU A 212 -2.40 -13.25 22.50
N PRO A 213 -3.09 -13.82 23.52
CA PRO A 213 -2.51 -14.82 24.40
C PRO A 213 -1.98 -16.05 23.65
N THR A 214 -2.74 -16.53 22.68
CA THR A 214 -2.34 -17.67 21.85
C THR A 214 -1.07 -17.37 21.03
N ALA A 215 -0.98 -16.18 20.45
CA ALA A 215 0.23 -15.78 19.74
C ALA A 215 1.44 -15.60 20.68
N GLN A 216 1.23 -15.07 21.88
CA GLN A 216 2.27 -14.98 22.92
C GLN A 216 2.79 -16.37 23.30
N ASP A 217 1.93 -17.35 23.44
CA ASP A 217 2.30 -18.75 23.74
C ASP A 217 3.13 -19.37 22.60
N VAL A 218 2.74 -19.15 21.33
CA VAL A 218 3.49 -19.65 20.16
C VAL A 218 4.92 -19.10 20.14
N TYR A 219 5.11 -17.87 20.60
CA TYR A 219 6.41 -17.20 20.66
C TYR A 219 7.10 -17.33 22.04
N ALA A 220 6.46 -17.97 23.02
CA ALA A 220 6.91 -18.04 24.41
C ALA A 220 7.20 -16.66 25.04
N LEU A 221 6.29 -15.72 24.84
CA LEU A 221 6.42 -14.32 25.26
C LEU A 221 5.69 -14.04 26.57
N THR A 222 5.33 -14.93 27.39
CA THR A 222 4.62 -14.74 28.67
C THR A 222 3.64 -13.54 28.68
N ASN A 223 4.10 -12.32 28.99
CA ASN A 223 3.30 -11.07 28.99
C ASN A 223 3.91 -9.98 28.09
N SER A 224 4.84 -10.37 27.22
CA SER A 224 5.51 -9.42 26.30
C SER A 224 4.85 -9.42 24.93
N VAL A 225 5.06 -8.35 24.16
CA VAL A 225 4.57 -8.22 22.79
C VAL A 225 5.69 -7.84 21.84
N HIS A 226 5.54 -8.09 20.55
CA HIS A 226 6.52 -7.65 19.56
C HIS A 226 6.43 -6.16 19.27
N GLY A 227 5.25 -5.58 19.46
CA GLY A 227 5.04 -4.16 19.22
C GLY A 227 3.64 -3.69 19.54
N VAL A 228 3.42 -2.42 19.29
CA VAL A 228 2.14 -1.74 19.46
C VAL A 228 1.70 -1.19 18.12
N ALA A 229 0.50 -1.54 17.72
CA ALA A 229 -0.16 -1.06 16.52
C ALA A 229 -1.02 0.17 16.83
N ILE A 230 -0.94 1.21 16.01
CA ILE A 230 -1.57 2.51 16.25
C ILE A 230 -2.38 2.92 15.03
N ARG A 231 -3.60 3.40 15.26
CA ARG A 231 -4.44 4.06 14.27
C ARG A 231 -4.52 5.55 14.55
N LEU A 232 -4.26 6.35 13.55
CA LEU A 232 -4.38 7.80 13.57
C LEU A 232 -5.73 8.23 12.99
N GLN A 233 -6.19 9.40 13.35
CA GLN A 233 -7.37 10.01 12.75
C GLN A 233 -7.16 10.24 11.25
N ASN A 234 -5.94 10.65 10.85
CA ASN A 234 -5.58 10.84 9.46
C ASN A 234 -4.28 10.06 9.13
N SER A 235 -4.38 9.09 8.23
CA SER A 235 -3.24 8.26 7.79
C SER A 235 -2.14 9.05 7.07
N THR A 236 -2.45 10.21 6.48
CA THR A 236 -1.46 11.06 5.79
C THR A 236 -0.51 11.74 6.76
N GLN A 237 -0.91 11.91 8.03
CA GLN A 237 -0.08 12.48 9.09
C GLN A 237 0.87 11.46 9.74
N ALA A 238 0.86 10.20 9.28
CA ALA A 238 1.67 9.13 9.87
C ALA A 238 3.16 9.47 9.95
N ALA A 239 3.72 10.11 8.94
CA ALA A 239 5.13 10.52 8.94
C ALA A 239 5.43 11.56 10.02
N GLU A 240 4.59 12.59 10.17
CA GLU A 240 4.76 13.65 11.16
C GLU A 240 4.62 13.12 12.59
N VAL A 241 3.58 12.32 12.84
CA VAL A 241 3.35 11.70 14.15
C VAL A 241 4.47 10.70 14.48
N ALA A 242 4.97 9.96 13.49
CA ALA A 242 6.11 9.07 13.68
C ALA A 242 7.36 9.82 14.16
N GLU A 243 7.67 10.99 13.58
CA GLU A 243 8.80 11.82 14.05
C GLU A 243 8.60 12.33 15.47
N LYS A 244 7.40 12.78 15.83
CA LYS A 244 7.07 13.18 17.21
C LYS A 244 7.28 12.02 18.19
N LEU A 245 6.82 10.82 17.83
CA LEU A 245 6.96 9.64 18.66
C LEU A 245 8.42 9.15 18.75
N ARG A 246 9.20 9.22 17.66
CA ARG A 246 10.65 8.90 17.66
C ARG A 246 11.42 9.80 18.61
N ALA A 247 11.09 11.09 18.65
CA ALA A 247 11.71 12.03 19.59
C ALA A 247 11.38 11.70 21.06
N LYS A 248 10.15 11.23 21.35
CA LYS A 248 9.71 10.84 22.70
C LYS A 248 10.22 9.46 23.12
N LEU A 249 10.42 8.54 22.17
CA LEU A 249 10.73 7.14 22.38
C LEU A 249 12.01 6.71 21.64
N PRO A 250 13.19 7.26 21.98
CA PRO A 250 14.42 7.06 21.20
C PRO A 250 14.93 5.60 21.22
N THR A 251 14.51 4.79 22.18
CA THR A 251 14.89 3.37 22.29
C THR A 251 14.00 2.45 21.46
N LEU A 252 12.88 2.96 20.94
CA LEU A 252 11.90 2.19 20.18
C LEU A 252 11.91 2.60 18.70
N ARG A 253 11.62 1.64 17.85
CA ARG A 253 11.49 1.86 16.41
C ARG A 253 10.03 2.20 16.09
N VAL A 254 9.79 3.40 15.59
CA VAL A 254 8.47 3.80 15.10
C VAL A 254 8.48 3.69 13.58
N LEU A 255 7.67 2.79 13.07
CA LEU A 255 7.52 2.48 11.65
C LEU A 255 6.15 2.94 11.17
N THR A 256 6.11 3.58 10.02
CA THR A 256 4.87 3.95 9.35
C THR A 256 4.37 2.80 8.46
N TRP A 257 3.11 2.84 8.07
CA TRP A 257 2.55 1.93 7.07
C TRP A 257 3.31 2.00 5.72
N MET A 258 3.91 3.14 5.39
CA MET A 258 4.76 3.31 4.21
C MET A 258 6.11 2.58 4.37
N ASP A 259 6.71 2.63 5.58
CA ASP A 259 7.96 1.91 5.87
C ASP A 259 7.78 0.40 5.74
N HIS A 260 6.64 -0.13 6.18
CA HIS A 260 6.31 -1.55 6.02
C HIS A 260 6.13 -1.96 4.55
N ASN A 261 5.68 -1.04 3.70
CA ASN A 261 5.43 -1.29 2.27
C ASN A 261 6.43 -0.56 1.36
N GLN A 262 7.65 -0.34 1.84
CA GLN A 262 8.67 0.44 1.15
C GLN A 262 8.92 -0.04 -0.30
N ARG A 263 8.92 -1.35 -0.54
CA ARG A 263 9.10 -1.90 -1.89
C ARG A 263 7.98 -1.49 -2.85
N LEU A 264 6.73 -1.53 -2.37
CA LEU A 264 5.56 -1.14 -3.15
C LEU A 264 5.62 0.35 -3.50
N PHE A 265 5.87 1.21 -2.51
CA PHE A 265 5.96 2.66 -2.72
C PHE A 265 7.18 3.08 -3.53
N ALA A 266 8.30 2.36 -3.41
CA ALA A 266 9.45 2.57 -4.28
C ALA A 266 9.13 2.25 -5.75
N ALA A 267 8.39 1.17 -6.02
CA ALA A 267 7.94 0.83 -7.37
C ALA A 267 7.01 1.92 -7.94
N VAL A 268 6.02 2.37 -7.15
CA VAL A 268 5.11 3.47 -7.54
C VAL A 268 5.88 4.78 -7.81
N ALA A 269 6.90 5.08 -6.99
CA ALA A 269 7.73 6.27 -7.20
C ALA A 269 8.56 6.20 -8.50
N VAL A 270 9.08 5.02 -8.85
CA VAL A 270 9.77 4.79 -10.13
C VAL A 270 8.81 4.95 -11.30
N GLU A 271 7.63 4.34 -11.20
CA GLU A 271 6.59 4.43 -12.22
C GLU A 271 6.16 5.89 -12.46
N ARG A 272 5.89 6.66 -11.40
CA ARG A 272 5.60 8.10 -11.49
C ARG A 272 6.69 8.87 -12.21
N ARG A 273 7.97 8.55 -11.97
CA ARG A 273 9.11 9.17 -12.62
C ARG A 273 9.14 8.85 -14.12
N VAL A 274 8.97 7.58 -14.47
CA VAL A 274 8.90 7.13 -15.86
C VAL A 274 7.74 7.80 -16.60
N MET A 275 6.55 7.86 -15.99
CA MET A 275 5.41 8.56 -16.56
C MET A 275 5.67 10.05 -16.76
N SER A 276 6.34 10.72 -15.82
CA SER A 276 6.72 12.13 -15.97
C SER A 276 7.66 12.34 -17.15
N PHE A 277 8.62 11.45 -17.38
CA PHE A 277 9.47 11.50 -18.57
C PHE A 277 8.70 11.29 -19.87
N LEU A 278 7.81 10.30 -19.92
CA LEU A 278 6.97 10.05 -21.10
C LEU A 278 6.10 11.27 -21.42
N LEU A 279 5.47 11.87 -20.40
CA LEU A 279 4.67 13.08 -20.55
C LEU A 279 5.51 14.26 -21.07
N PHE A 280 6.73 14.42 -20.58
CA PHE A 280 7.65 15.45 -21.08
C PHE A 280 7.94 15.24 -22.58
N PHE A 281 8.22 14.02 -23.03
CA PHE A 281 8.47 13.75 -24.44
C PHE A 281 7.23 13.98 -25.31
N VAL A 282 6.05 13.55 -24.85
CA VAL A 282 4.80 13.81 -25.58
C VAL A 282 4.57 15.31 -25.74
N MET A 283 4.79 16.08 -24.66
CA MET A 283 4.66 17.54 -24.69
C MET A 283 5.70 18.19 -25.63
N ALA A 284 6.93 17.71 -25.63
CA ALA A 284 7.98 18.20 -26.53
C ALA A 284 7.63 17.94 -28.00
N VAL A 285 7.14 16.74 -28.33
CA VAL A 285 6.71 16.43 -29.72
C VAL A 285 5.52 17.31 -30.15
N ALA A 286 4.54 17.49 -29.23
CA ALA A 286 3.41 18.39 -29.52
C ALA A 286 3.85 19.83 -29.74
N ALA A 287 4.79 20.34 -28.95
CA ALA A 287 5.35 21.68 -29.10
C ALA A 287 6.12 21.87 -30.44
N LEU A 288 6.89 20.86 -30.84
CA LEU A 288 7.58 20.85 -32.13
C LEU A 288 6.58 20.85 -33.32
N GLY A 289 5.51 20.06 -33.21
CA GLY A 289 4.43 20.03 -34.19
C GLY A 289 3.72 21.38 -34.33
N LEU A 290 3.41 22.04 -33.22
CA LEU A 290 2.83 23.39 -33.20
C LEU A 290 3.80 24.42 -33.83
N SER A 291 5.07 24.37 -33.46
CA SER A 291 6.09 25.28 -33.99
C SER A 291 6.23 25.15 -35.50
N GLY A 292 6.26 23.91 -36.02
CA GLY A 292 6.30 23.66 -37.47
C GLY A 292 5.08 24.22 -38.20
N THR A 293 3.89 24.07 -37.61
CA THR A 293 2.64 24.62 -38.17
C THR A 293 2.65 26.14 -38.17
N LEU A 294 3.08 26.78 -37.08
CA LEU A 294 3.17 28.23 -36.98
C LEU A 294 4.16 28.82 -38.01
N ILE A 295 5.34 28.21 -38.15
CA ILE A 295 6.34 28.62 -39.16
C ILE A 295 5.73 28.50 -40.55
N THR A 296 5.12 27.39 -40.90
CA THR A 296 4.50 27.17 -42.21
C THR A 296 3.43 28.22 -42.52
N VAL A 297 2.51 28.46 -41.56
CA VAL A 297 1.45 29.48 -41.71
C VAL A 297 2.05 30.89 -41.85
N THR A 298 3.07 31.24 -41.08
CA THR A 298 3.72 32.52 -41.10
C THR A 298 4.43 32.77 -42.45
N VAL A 299 5.21 31.81 -42.95
CA VAL A 299 5.90 31.90 -44.23
C VAL A 299 4.92 32.03 -45.38
N GLN A 300 3.84 31.27 -45.40
CA GLN A 300 2.83 31.35 -46.45
C GLN A 300 2.01 32.65 -46.43
N ARG A 301 1.88 33.30 -45.28
CA ARG A 301 1.20 34.57 -45.10
C ARG A 301 2.15 35.78 -45.09
N ALA A 302 3.47 35.59 -45.24
CA ALA A 302 4.47 36.66 -45.17
C ALA A 302 4.17 37.82 -46.14
N ARG A 303 3.65 37.51 -47.34
CA ARG A 303 3.27 38.52 -48.35
C ARG A 303 2.09 39.38 -47.88
N VAL A 304 1.11 38.80 -47.23
CA VAL A 304 -0.06 39.52 -46.68
C VAL A 304 0.34 40.34 -45.45
N ILE A 305 1.20 39.80 -44.60
CA ILE A 305 1.73 40.48 -43.41
C ILE A 305 2.59 41.66 -43.83
N GLY A 306 3.45 41.52 -44.88
CA GLY A 306 4.25 42.60 -45.41
C GLY A 306 3.44 43.75 -46.01
N THR A 307 2.34 43.47 -46.70
CA THR A 307 1.42 44.50 -47.20
C THR A 307 0.68 45.23 -46.07
N LEU A 308 0.29 44.55 -45.03
CA LEU A 308 -0.36 45.16 -43.86
C LEU A 308 0.61 46.02 -43.01
N ALA A 309 1.88 45.68 -42.98
CA ALA A 309 2.90 46.44 -42.28
C ALA A 309 3.39 47.69 -43.07
N ALA A 310 3.07 47.75 -44.37
CA ALA A 310 3.42 48.89 -45.24
C ALA A 310 2.33 50.00 -45.36
N ILE A 311 1.14 49.69 -44.78
CA ILE A 311 0.00 50.64 -44.63
C ILE A 311 -0.03 51.17 -43.19
#